data_499a68211bdafbc5f37caaba4070f8c4
#
_entry.id   499a68211bdafbc5f37caaba4070f8c4
#
_cell.length_a   1.000
_cell.length_b   1.000
_cell.length_c   1.000
_cell.angle_alpha   90.00
_cell.angle_beta   90.00
_cell.angle_gamma   90.00
#
_symmetry.space_group_name_H-M   'P 1'
#
loop_
_entity.id
_entity.type
_entity.pdbx_description
1 polymer ?
#
loop_
_entity_poly.entity_id
_entity_poly.type
_entity_poly.pdbx_seq_one_letter_code
_entity_poly.pdbx_strand_id
1 'polypeptide(L)'
;MQDLLRYAIREAEALGASAAEACAAASSECEVFIESNDVKQAKSQKTSSVGIRVLLGGSAGFYSVNSLTKSKIKDAVSMAIKIARVSPKDKHNALPGKSKARMLRGIYDKRAASFDASDAARLAAEMLGIAKSYDKRVSVDSGNFGADVLTHALANSNGIALSERASIFSWSIMGMAIENSDISSFDFQLGGSHFVKDIDVRAACTEFAETVINSLGPRKIESFKGEMLLTPAAAKEMMEEVISHSINSDAVQKKSSHFGGKIGRKVTSDLLNVDDDATNVEGLGASSFDREGVPHHRNNVIEKGVLKKFLYNTYTAKKDGVRSTGNASGSTSSPPSVSTTNFVVRPGRPSLDALISEVKKGIMISRFSGNVNPVNGDFSGVVKGGRLIKNGTIQHAVKEVMVAGNVFEALHRLNGLSRERKIIYDSILPYMRFDGISFTGG
;
A
#
# COMPACT_ATOMS: atom_id res chain seq x y z
N MET A 1 10.06 25.82 5.11
CA MET A 1 10.15 24.52 5.82
C MET A 1 11.62 24.19 6.12
N GLN A 2 12.53 24.12 5.17
CA GLN A 2 13.94 23.74 5.39
C GLN A 2 14.67 24.57 6.47
N ASP A 3 14.45 25.90 6.55
CA ASP A 3 15.09 26.73 7.58
C ASP A 3 14.64 26.38 9.01
N LEU A 4 13.39 25.96 9.16
CA LEU A 4 12.86 25.48 10.45
C LEU A 4 13.48 24.13 10.84
N LEU A 5 13.71 23.25 9.89
CA LEU A 5 14.37 21.97 10.16
C LEU A 5 15.85 22.17 10.52
N ARG A 6 16.54 23.05 9.83
CA ARG A 6 17.92 23.45 10.19
C ARG A 6 17.99 24.12 11.56
N TYR A 7 16.98 24.92 11.92
CA TYR A 7 16.86 25.49 13.26
C TYR A 7 16.73 24.38 14.31
N ALA A 8 15.83 23.39 14.08
CA ALA A 8 15.66 22.25 14.99
C ALA A 8 16.96 21.47 15.23
N ILE A 9 17.73 21.25 14.18
CA ILE A 9 19.02 20.54 14.28
C ILE A 9 20.02 21.34 15.12
N ARG A 10 20.19 22.66 14.88
CA ARG A 10 21.07 23.51 15.68
C ARG A 10 20.68 23.58 17.16
N GLU A 11 19.37 23.65 17.45
CA GLU A 11 18.86 23.60 18.84
C GLU A 11 19.18 22.25 19.51
N ALA A 12 19.03 21.13 18.79
CA ALA A 12 19.36 19.82 19.30
C ALA A 12 20.86 19.66 19.60
N GLU A 13 21.72 20.11 18.69
CA GLU A 13 23.18 20.11 18.87
C GLU A 13 23.61 21.02 20.06
N ALA A 14 23.01 22.20 20.21
CA ALA A 14 23.25 23.09 21.34
C ALA A 14 22.84 22.47 22.69
N LEU A 15 21.85 21.55 22.70
CA LEU A 15 21.45 20.79 23.90
C LEU A 15 22.23 19.49 24.09
N GLY A 16 23.29 19.26 23.28
CA GLY A 16 24.24 18.16 23.42
C GLY A 16 23.89 16.91 22.61
N ALA A 17 22.96 16.97 21.65
CA ALA A 17 22.76 15.83 20.75
C ALA A 17 24.03 15.56 19.92
N SER A 18 24.46 14.30 19.86
CA SER A 18 25.56 13.86 19.00
C SER A 18 25.14 13.76 17.53
N ALA A 19 23.85 13.61 17.27
CA ALA A 19 23.23 13.69 15.95
C ALA A 19 21.75 14.03 16.09
N ALA A 20 21.19 14.73 15.10
CA ALA A 20 19.78 15.12 15.07
C ALA A 20 19.20 15.03 13.65
N GLU A 21 17.93 14.67 13.59
CA GLU A 21 17.11 14.66 12.39
C GLU A 21 15.80 15.38 12.66
N ALA A 22 15.35 16.18 11.72
CA ALA A 22 14.05 16.79 11.74
C ALA A 22 13.32 16.48 10.41
N CYS A 23 12.12 15.96 10.48
CA CYS A 23 11.25 15.77 9.33
C CYS A 23 9.95 16.55 9.50
N ALA A 24 9.48 17.18 8.45
CA ALA A 24 8.24 17.92 8.46
C ALA A 24 7.35 17.49 7.30
N ALA A 25 6.06 17.48 7.56
CA ALA A 25 5.02 17.27 6.56
C ALA A 25 4.02 18.42 6.62
N ALA A 26 3.50 18.80 5.46
CA ALA A 26 2.35 19.65 5.33
C ALA A 26 1.44 19.09 4.25
N SER A 27 0.14 19.05 4.50
CA SER A 27 -0.86 18.62 3.53
C SER A 27 -1.97 19.64 3.39
N SER A 28 -2.53 19.68 2.19
CA SER A 28 -3.82 20.31 1.90
C SER A 28 -4.69 19.26 1.25
N GLU A 29 -5.73 18.87 1.94
CA GLU A 29 -6.67 17.80 1.58
C GLU A 29 -8.02 18.42 1.27
N CYS A 30 -8.66 17.89 0.23
CA CYS A 30 -10.06 18.11 -0.08
C CYS A 30 -10.69 16.76 -0.36
N GLU A 31 -11.73 16.38 0.37
CA GLU A 31 -12.39 15.09 0.25
C GLU A 31 -13.92 15.25 0.24
N VAL A 32 -14.58 14.48 -0.60
CA VAL A 32 -16.05 14.41 -0.69
C VAL A 32 -16.48 12.97 -0.51
N PHE A 33 -17.47 12.77 0.36
CA PHE A 33 -18.00 11.47 0.73
C PHE A 33 -19.34 11.19 0.06
N ILE A 34 -19.48 9.94 -0.34
CA ILE A 34 -20.71 9.33 -0.86
C ILE A 34 -21.25 8.39 0.20
N GLU A 35 -22.52 8.51 0.55
CA GLU A 35 -23.22 7.60 1.45
C GLU A 35 -24.65 7.38 0.97
N SER A 36 -25.08 6.12 1.00
CA SER A 36 -26.46 5.72 0.67
C SER A 36 -26.96 6.32 -0.64
N ASN A 37 -26.19 6.15 -1.72
CA ASN A 37 -26.49 6.64 -3.06
C ASN A 37 -26.56 8.16 -3.24
N ASP A 38 -25.91 8.92 -2.37
CA ASP A 38 -25.92 10.38 -2.42
C ASP A 38 -24.58 10.99 -1.99
N VAL A 39 -24.27 12.20 -2.49
CA VAL A 39 -23.11 12.98 -2.05
C VAL A 39 -23.48 13.70 -0.77
N LYS A 40 -22.82 13.38 0.35
CA LYS A 40 -23.24 13.84 1.68
C LYS A 40 -22.42 14.97 2.24
N GLN A 41 -21.10 14.87 2.17
CA GLN A 41 -20.21 15.76 2.88
C GLN A 41 -19.00 16.11 2.07
N ALA A 42 -18.58 17.36 2.15
CA ALA A 42 -17.26 17.81 1.69
C ALA A 42 -16.44 18.25 2.89
N LYS A 43 -15.17 17.86 2.93
CA LYS A 43 -14.20 18.24 3.95
C LYS A 43 -12.99 18.85 3.28
N SER A 44 -12.52 19.99 3.80
CA SER A 44 -11.21 20.55 3.43
C SER A 44 -10.39 20.77 4.68
N GLN A 45 -9.15 20.32 4.66
CA GLN A 45 -8.26 20.40 5.80
C GLN A 45 -6.83 20.73 5.37
N LYS A 46 -6.16 21.57 6.17
CA LYS A 46 -4.73 21.79 6.07
C LYS A 46 -4.08 21.32 7.35
N THR A 47 -3.05 20.49 7.22
CA THR A 47 -2.29 19.99 8.36
C THR A 47 -0.82 20.30 8.21
N SER A 48 -0.12 20.42 9.33
CA SER A 48 1.34 20.48 9.33
C SER A 48 1.87 19.88 10.62
N SER A 49 3.01 19.21 10.52
CA SER A 49 3.64 18.55 11.65
C SER A 49 5.15 18.46 11.46
N VAL A 50 5.85 18.31 12.57
CA VAL A 50 7.30 18.07 12.59
C VAL A 50 7.62 17.00 13.62
N GLY A 51 8.45 16.03 13.22
CA GLY A 51 9.05 15.03 14.08
C GLY A 51 10.55 15.30 14.25
N ILE A 52 11.02 15.23 15.49
CA ILE A 52 12.42 15.43 15.87
C ILE A 52 12.96 14.12 16.42
N ARG A 53 14.05 13.63 15.85
CA ARG A 53 14.80 12.49 16.34
C ARG A 53 16.20 12.96 16.73
N VAL A 54 16.61 12.64 17.94
CA VAL A 54 17.96 12.98 18.44
C VAL A 54 18.68 11.73 18.91
N LEU A 55 20.00 11.71 18.75
CA LEU A 55 20.89 10.70 19.31
C LEU A 55 21.76 11.34 20.37
N LEU A 56 21.89 10.68 21.52
CA LEU A 56 22.67 11.17 22.66
C LEU A 56 23.47 10.00 23.25
N GLY A 57 24.76 9.89 22.91
CA GLY A 57 25.63 8.85 23.44
C GLY A 57 25.16 7.42 23.14
N GLY A 58 24.50 7.20 22.00
CA GLY A 58 23.92 5.91 21.58
C GLY A 58 22.45 5.72 21.94
N SER A 59 21.88 6.55 22.82
CA SER A 59 20.42 6.56 23.09
C SER A 59 19.69 7.39 22.05
N ALA A 60 18.47 7.02 21.72
CA ALA A 60 17.60 7.73 20.80
C ALA A 60 16.40 8.35 21.53
N GLY A 61 16.05 9.56 21.17
CA GLY A 61 14.81 10.22 21.61
C GLY A 61 14.04 10.75 20.40
N PHE A 62 12.72 10.64 20.48
CA PHE A 62 11.83 11.14 19.43
C PHE A 62 10.66 11.89 20.04
N TYR A 63 10.30 13.00 19.42
CA TYR A 63 9.10 13.76 19.78
C TYR A 63 8.55 14.49 18.56
N SER A 64 7.24 14.68 18.52
CA SER A 64 6.56 15.35 17.41
C SER A 64 5.56 16.39 17.88
N VAL A 65 5.33 17.41 17.04
CA VAL A 65 4.31 18.43 17.26
C VAL A 65 3.58 18.76 15.96
N ASN A 66 2.30 19.10 16.07
CA ASN A 66 1.45 19.48 14.93
C ASN A 66 1.53 20.99 14.66
N SER A 67 2.77 21.51 14.56
CA SER A 67 3.00 22.94 14.32
C SER A 67 4.41 23.17 13.77
N LEU A 68 4.52 24.09 12.80
CA LEU A 68 5.77 24.51 12.19
C LEU A 68 6.26 25.88 12.75
N THR A 69 5.97 26.19 14.01
CA THR A 69 6.50 27.41 14.67
C THR A 69 7.79 27.12 15.41
N LYS A 70 8.72 28.10 15.43
CA LYS A 70 10.02 27.95 16.12
C LYS A 70 9.87 27.59 17.60
N SER A 71 8.86 28.18 18.30
CA SER A 71 8.59 27.86 19.72
C SER A 71 8.25 26.39 19.90
N LYS A 72 7.28 25.85 19.15
CA LYS A 72 6.88 24.45 19.24
C LYS A 72 7.96 23.48 18.82
N ILE A 73 8.78 23.85 17.84
CA ILE A 73 9.96 23.08 17.43
C ILE A 73 11.01 23.03 18.56
N LYS A 74 11.26 24.14 19.25
CA LYS A 74 12.16 24.19 20.41
C LYS A 74 11.66 23.30 21.55
N ASP A 75 10.35 23.34 21.84
CA ASP A 75 9.73 22.45 22.83
C ASP A 75 9.91 20.97 22.42
N ALA A 76 9.67 20.64 21.15
CA ALA A 76 9.84 19.29 20.63
C ALA A 76 11.30 18.79 20.74
N VAL A 77 12.28 19.62 20.41
CA VAL A 77 13.70 19.31 20.58
C VAL A 77 14.02 19.03 22.05
N SER A 78 13.57 19.90 22.96
CA SER A 78 13.78 19.73 24.41
C SER A 78 13.20 18.40 24.92
N MET A 79 11.99 18.04 24.46
CA MET A 79 11.35 16.78 24.83
C MET A 79 12.10 15.59 24.25
N ALA A 80 12.52 15.62 22.97
CA ALA A 80 13.29 14.56 22.35
C ALA A 80 14.62 14.31 23.11
N ILE A 81 15.32 15.38 23.55
CA ILE A 81 16.53 15.28 24.37
C ILE A 81 16.24 14.63 25.73
N LYS A 82 15.14 15.04 26.41
CA LYS A 82 14.74 14.43 27.68
C LYS A 82 14.49 12.92 27.53
N ILE A 83 13.79 12.53 26.48
CA ILE A 83 13.52 11.12 26.15
C ILE A 83 14.84 10.37 25.89
N ALA A 84 15.75 10.93 25.08
CA ALA A 84 17.04 10.31 24.80
C ALA A 84 17.88 10.05 26.06
N ARG A 85 17.82 10.97 27.05
CA ARG A 85 18.56 10.83 28.32
C ARG A 85 18.14 9.61 29.16
N VAL A 86 16.88 9.18 29.05
CA VAL A 86 16.33 8.05 29.81
C VAL A 86 16.17 6.77 28.98
N SER A 87 16.39 6.87 27.66
CA SER A 87 16.31 5.72 26.76
C SER A 87 17.56 4.83 26.83
N PRO A 88 17.42 3.52 26.64
CA PRO A 88 18.56 2.64 26.61
C PRO A 88 19.51 2.96 25.46
N LYS A 89 20.79 2.72 25.68
CA LYS A 89 21.81 2.85 24.62
C LYS A 89 21.72 1.68 23.65
N ASP A 90 21.75 1.99 22.37
CA ASP A 90 21.89 1.01 21.29
C ASP A 90 22.92 1.49 20.28
N LYS A 91 23.98 0.70 20.09
CA LYS A 91 25.09 0.99 19.16
C LYS A 91 24.65 1.06 17.70
N HIS A 92 23.45 0.54 17.40
CA HIS A 92 22.90 0.53 16.05
C HIS A 92 22.09 1.79 15.72
N ASN A 93 21.76 2.62 16.73
CA ASN A 93 21.16 3.93 16.46
C ASN A 93 22.12 4.76 15.59
N ALA A 94 21.61 5.24 14.46
CA ALA A 94 22.36 6.04 13.50
C ALA A 94 21.42 6.89 12.66
N LEU A 95 21.96 7.95 12.07
CA LEU A 95 21.37 8.72 10.99
C LEU A 95 22.16 8.45 9.70
N PRO A 96 21.49 8.43 8.54
CA PRO A 96 22.19 8.27 7.27
C PRO A 96 23.12 9.45 7.01
N GLY A 97 24.22 9.15 6.29
CA GLY A 97 25.15 10.18 5.81
C GLY A 97 24.60 10.97 4.64
N LYS A 98 25.30 12.03 4.27
CA LYS A 98 24.94 12.87 3.12
C LYS A 98 24.74 12.04 1.86
N SER A 99 23.60 12.20 1.23
CA SER A 99 23.23 11.54 -0.02
C SER A 99 22.69 12.56 -1.03
N LYS A 100 22.82 12.24 -2.31
CA LYS A 100 22.23 13.04 -3.39
C LYS A 100 20.99 12.26 -3.91
N ALA A 101 19.81 12.58 -3.41
CA ALA A 101 18.58 12.09 -4.00
C ALA A 101 18.32 12.83 -5.33
N ARG A 102 18.08 12.05 -6.38
CA ARG A 102 17.58 12.61 -7.64
C ARG A 102 16.09 12.81 -7.48
N MET A 103 15.63 14.07 -7.56
CA MET A 103 14.21 14.37 -7.43
C MET A 103 13.41 13.71 -8.55
N LEU A 104 12.42 12.95 -8.15
CA LEU A 104 11.53 12.22 -9.05
C LEU A 104 10.60 13.22 -9.74
N ARG A 105 10.40 13.03 -11.05
CA ARG A 105 9.40 13.75 -11.83
C ARG A 105 8.17 12.86 -11.99
N GLY A 106 6.99 13.46 -12.13
CA GLY A 106 5.78 12.70 -12.40
C GLY A 106 4.96 12.32 -11.16
N ILE A 107 5.21 12.98 -10.02
CA ILE A 107 4.43 12.77 -8.78
C ILE A 107 3.69 14.03 -8.32
N TYR A 108 3.81 15.15 -9.03
CA TYR A 108 3.14 16.39 -8.68
C TYR A 108 2.49 17.07 -9.90
N ASP A 109 1.19 17.28 -9.84
CA ASP A 109 0.40 18.10 -10.77
C ASP A 109 0.16 19.49 -10.16
N LYS A 110 0.58 20.54 -10.85
CA LYS A 110 0.36 21.93 -10.40
C LYS A 110 -1.13 22.26 -10.24
N ARG A 111 -2.02 21.61 -11.00
CA ARG A 111 -3.49 21.80 -10.93
C ARG A 111 -4.07 21.33 -9.59
N ALA A 112 -3.42 20.39 -8.90
CA ALA A 112 -3.86 19.95 -7.59
C ALA A 112 -3.91 21.08 -6.55
N ALA A 113 -3.11 22.13 -6.71
CA ALA A 113 -3.09 23.27 -5.78
C ALA A 113 -4.36 24.14 -5.87
N SER A 114 -5.07 24.10 -6.99
CA SER A 114 -6.35 24.82 -7.24
C SER A 114 -7.56 23.89 -7.27
N PHE A 115 -7.36 22.59 -7.02
CA PHE A 115 -8.44 21.62 -6.96
C PHE A 115 -9.23 21.81 -5.65
N ASP A 116 -10.53 22.00 -5.74
CA ASP A 116 -11.35 22.34 -4.58
C ASP A 116 -12.52 21.36 -4.34
N ALA A 117 -13.33 21.66 -3.32
CA ALA A 117 -14.48 20.83 -2.96
C ALA A 117 -15.54 20.72 -4.07
N SER A 118 -15.64 21.70 -4.96
CA SER A 118 -16.57 21.67 -6.10
C SER A 118 -16.11 20.69 -7.15
N ASP A 119 -14.79 20.66 -7.43
CA ASP A 119 -14.19 19.69 -8.36
C ASP A 119 -14.36 18.25 -7.83
N ALA A 120 -14.10 18.05 -6.53
CA ALA A 120 -14.26 16.75 -5.88
C ALA A 120 -15.73 16.29 -5.88
N ALA A 121 -16.66 17.21 -5.58
CA ALA A 121 -18.10 16.90 -5.59
C ALA A 121 -18.61 16.54 -6.98
N ARG A 122 -18.12 17.22 -8.03
CA ARG A 122 -18.45 16.89 -9.41
C ARG A 122 -18.01 15.47 -9.77
N LEU A 123 -16.79 15.06 -9.38
CA LEU A 123 -16.29 13.70 -9.63
C LEU A 123 -17.02 12.66 -8.78
N ALA A 124 -17.34 12.95 -7.52
CA ALA A 124 -18.14 12.06 -6.69
C ALA A 124 -19.56 11.85 -7.27
N ALA A 125 -20.19 12.92 -7.77
CA ALA A 125 -21.48 12.82 -8.47
C ALA A 125 -21.38 12.04 -9.78
N GLU A 126 -20.28 12.20 -10.53
CA GLU A 126 -20.01 11.41 -11.75
C GLU A 126 -19.85 9.91 -11.40
N MET A 127 -19.16 9.57 -10.33
CA MET A 127 -19.02 8.17 -9.82
C MET A 127 -20.40 7.56 -9.57
N LEU A 128 -21.26 8.25 -8.84
CA LEU A 128 -22.65 7.82 -8.60
C LEU A 128 -23.44 7.66 -9.89
N GLY A 129 -23.33 8.64 -10.78
CA GLY A 129 -24.01 8.62 -12.07
C GLY A 129 -23.63 7.42 -12.91
N ILE A 130 -22.32 7.08 -12.97
CA ILE A 130 -21.82 5.93 -13.73
C ILE A 130 -22.36 4.63 -13.12
N ALA A 131 -22.23 4.44 -11.80
CA ALA A 131 -22.65 3.22 -11.12
C ALA A 131 -24.15 2.96 -11.28
N LYS A 132 -24.99 4.00 -11.07
CA LYS A 132 -26.45 3.89 -11.18
C LYS A 132 -26.95 3.75 -12.62
N SER A 133 -26.23 4.33 -13.61
CA SER A 133 -26.59 4.21 -15.02
C SER A 133 -26.21 2.86 -15.63
N TYR A 134 -25.29 2.12 -15.00
CA TYR A 134 -24.90 0.80 -15.44
C TYR A 134 -26.06 -0.20 -15.32
N ASP A 135 -26.69 -0.24 -14.15
CA ASP A 135 -27.87 -1.05 -13.88
C ASP A 135 -28.66 -0.48 -12.69
N LYS A 136 -30.00 -0.44 -12.78
CA LYS A 136 -30.87 0.09 -11.72
C LYS A 136 -30.79 -0.67 -10.40
N ARG A 137 -30.29 -1.90 -10.41
CA ARG A 137 -30.10 -2.75 -9.23
C ARG A 137 -28.86 -2.39 -8.43
N VAL A 138 -27.94 -1.60 -8.99
CA VAL A 138 -26.72 -1.17 -8.29
C VAL A 138 -27.07 -0.17 -7.20
N SER A 139 -26.64 -0.47 -5.98
CA SER A 139 -26.78 0.38 -4.79
C SER A 139 -25.39 0.72 -4.25
N VAL A 140 -25.06 2.00 -4.20
CA VAL A 140 -23.82 2.50 -3.63
C VAL A 140 -24.06 2.77 -2.15
N ASP A 141 -23.37 2.04 -1.28
CA ASP A 141 -23.41 2.22 0.16
C ASP A 141 -22.52 3.39 0.60
N SER A 142 -21.27 3.35 0.15
CA SER A 142 -20.29 4.40 0.48
C SER A 142 -19.28 4.59 -0.65
N GLY A 143 -18.55 5.69 -0.57
CA GLY A 143 -17.44 6.03 -1.45
C GLY A 143 -16.84 7.37 -1.09
N ASN A 144 -15.77 7.71 -1.74
CA ASN A 144 -15.17 9.04 -1.60
C ASN A 144 -14.39 9.42 -2.86
N PHE A 145 -14.20 10.72 -3.02
CA PHE A 145 -13.20 11.28 -3.90
C PHE A 145 -12.36 12.28 -3.12
N GLY A 146 -11.03 12.10 -3.13
CA GLY A 146 -10.08 12.94 -2.43
C GLY A 146 -9.03 13.53 -3.36
N ALA A 147 -8.54 14.72 -3.02
CA ALA A 147 -7.42 15.39 -3.65
C ALA A 147 -6.48 15.95 -2.59
N ASP A 148 -5.25 15.50 -2.60
CA ASP A 148 -4.21 15.87 -1.64
C ASP A 148 -3.02 16.53 -2.32
N VAL A 149 -2.50 17.57 -1.70
CA VAL A 149 -1.17 18.12 -1.97
C VAL A 149 -0.31 17.90 -0.74
N LEU A 150 0.69 17.07 -0.88
CA LEU A 150 1.62 16.72 0.18
C LEU A 150 2.95 17.41 -0.05
N THR A 151 3.53 17.99 1.01
CA THR A 151 4.90 18.48 1.03
C THR A 151 5.64 17.79 2.16
N HIS A 152 6.69 17.09 1.84
CA HIS A 152 7.55 16.41 2.78
C HIS A 152 8.94 17.04 2.75
N ALA A 153 9.53 17.30 3.91
CA ALA A 153 10.89 17.84 4.02
C ALA A 153 11.65 17.15 5.16
N LEU A 154 12.92 16.97 4.96
CA LEU A 154 13.82 16.32 5.91
C LEU A 154 15.16 17.06 5.94
N ALA A 155 15.74 17.16 7.14
CA ALA A 155 17.12 17.56 7.34
C ALA A 155 17.74 16.78 8.49
N ASN A 156 19.06 16.53 8.43
CA ASN A 156 19.80 15.92 9.54
C ASN A 156 21.18 16.56 9.73
N SER A 157 21.80 16.33 10.88
CA SER A 157 23.14 16.83 11.23
C SER A 157 24.27 16.28 10.35
N ASN A 158 24.03 15.18 9.60
CA ASN A 158 25.01 14.61 8.66
C ASN A 158 24.95 15.25 7.27
N GLY A 159 24.17 16.36 7.11
CA GLY A 159 24.14 17.17 5.90
C GLY A 159 23.08 16.79 4.86
N ILE A 160 22.12 15.96 5.21
CA ILE A 160 20.90 15.77 4.39
C ILE A 160 20.02 17.02 4.56
N ALA A 161 19.48 17.52 3.43
CA ALA A 161 18.47 18.56 3.38
C ALA A 161 17.66 18.38 2.09
N LEU A 162 16.52 17.70 2.19
CA LEU A 162 15.68 17.29 1.07
C LEU A 162 14.25 17.78 1.27
N SER A 163 13.57 18.07 0.18
CA SER A 163 12.13 18.40 0.20
C SER A 163 11.50 17.94 -1.11
N GLU A 164 10.33 17.37 -1.00
CA GLU A 164 9.54 16.87 -2.12
C GLU A 164 8.10 17.30 -1.99
N ARG A 165 7.42 17.44 -3.12
CA ARG A 165 6.01 17.72 -3.21
C ARG A 165 5.33 16.70 -4.11
N ALA A 166 4.20 16.17 -3.67
CA ALA A 166 3.38 15.24 -4.42
C ALA A 166 1.92 15.68 -4.42
N SER A 167 1.18 15.28 -5.44
CA SER A 167 -0.28 15.33 -5.48
C SER A 167 -0.82 13.92 -5.53
N ILE A 168 -1.93 13.68 -4.83
CA ILE A 168 -2.65 12.40 -4.83
C ILE A 168 -4.11 12.69 -5.07
N PHE A 169 -4.65 12.14 -6.14
CA PHE A 169 -6.08 12.02 -6.36
C PHE A 169 -6.46 10.58 -6.07
N SER A 170 -7.43 10.37 -5.19
CA SER A 170 -7.88 9.03 -4.81
C SER A 170 -9.40 8.95 -4.85
N TRP A 171 -9.92 7.80 -5.21
CA TRP A 171 -11.33 7.53 -5.21
C TRP A 171 -11.63 6.11 -4.76
N SER A 172 -12.78 5.94 -4.16
CA SER A 172 -13.31 4.65 -3.79
C SER A 172 -14.81 4.59 -3.98
N ILE A 173 -15.31 3.42 -4.30
CA ILE A 173 -16.75 3.13 -4.38
C ILE A 173 -17.01 1.75 -3.81
N MET A 174 -18.03 1.63 -2.97
CA MET A 174 -18.45 0.39 -2.33
C MET A 174 -19.97 0.26 -2.34
N GLY A 175 -20.46 -0.95 -2.48
CA GLY A 175 -21.88 -1.24 -2.44
C GLY A 175 -22.21 -2.64 -2.92
N MET A 176 -23.44 -2.82 -3.37
CA MET A 176 -24.00 -4.12 -3.76
C MET A 176 -25.03 -3.96 -4.88
N ALA A 177 -25.45 -5.04 -5.46
CA ALA A 177 -26.65 -5.10 -6.30
C ALA A 177 -27.81 -5.74 -5.51
N ILE A 178 -29.02 -5.20 -5.71
CA ILE A 178 -30.26 -5.65 -5.04
C ILE A 178 -31.29 -5.95 -6.10
N GLU A 179 -31.77 -7.19 -6.16
CA GLU A 179 -32.86 -7.63 -7.02
C GLU A 179 -33.91 -8.37 -6.21
N ASN A 180 -35.01 -7.70 -5.87
CA ASN A 180 -36.06 -8.20 -4.98
C ASN A 180 -35.48 -8.60 -3.60
N SER A 181 -35.48 -9.90 -3.28
CA SER A 181 -34.89 -10.46 -2.06
C SER A 181 -33.44 -10.94 -2.24
N ASP A 182 -32.91 -10.91 -3.45
CA ASP A 182 -31.53 -11.30 -3.72
C ASP A 182 -30.60 -10.10 -3.57
N ILE A 183 -29.57 -10.27 -2.75
CA ILE A 183 -28.55 -9.26 -2.49
C ILE A 183 -27.21 -9.86 -2.87
N SER A 184 -26.48 -9.19 -3.75
CA SER A 184 -25.14 -9.63 -4.15
C SER A 184 -24.14 -9.56 -2.99
N SER A 185 -22.98 -10.18 -3.15
CA SER A 185 -21.81 -9.78 -2.37
C SER A 185 -21.55 -8.31 -2.59
N PHE A 186 -21.16 -7.58 -1.54
CA PHE A 186 -20.64 -6.23 -1.74
C PHE A 186 -19.29 -6.28 -2.44
N ASP A 187 -19.01 -5.26 -3.26
CA ASP A 187 -17.73 -5.04 -3.88
C ASP A 187 -17.18 -3.66 -3.49
N PHE A 188 -15.87 -3.50 -3.63
CA PHE A 188 -15.17 -2.29 -3.28
C PHE A 188 -14.06 -2.04 -4.32
N GLN A 189 -14.14 -0.92 -5.02
CA GLN A 189 -13.15 -0.54 -6.01
C GLN A 189 -12.43 0.73 -5.57
N LEU A 190 -11.12 0.75 -5.85
CA LEU A 190 -10.19 1.83 -5.54
C LEU A 190 -9.49 2.29 -6.81
N GLY A 191 -9.17 3.56 -6.85
CA GLY A 191 -8.28 4.11 -7.85
C GLY A 191 -7.52 5.31 -7.31
N GLY A 192 -6.44 5.67 -8.00
CA GLY A 192 -5.66 6.84 -7.64
C GLY A 192 -4.71 7.26 -8.74
N SER A 193 -4.30 8.53 -8.70
CA SER A 193 -3.38 9.13 -9.66
C SER A 193 -2.63 10.30 -9.03
N HIS A 194 -1.45 10.61 -9.57
CA HIS A 194 -0.75 11.85 -9.26
C HIS A 194 -1.23 13.04 -10.11
N PHE A 195 -1.97 12.80 -11.17
CA PHE A 195 -2.37 13.84 -12.14
C PHE A 195 -3.87 13.88 -12.39
N VAL A 196 -4.43 15.08 -12.47
CA VAL A 196 -5.85 15.31 -12.82
C VAL A 196 -6.23 14.64 -14.15
N LYS A 197 -5.32 14.65 -15.14
CA LYS A 197 -5.57 14.08 -16.46
C LYS A 197 -5.71 12.55 -16.47
N ASP A 198 -5.19 11.90 -15.44
CA ASP A 198 -5.15 10.44 -15.32
C ASP A 198 -6.20 9.93 -14.31
N ILE A 199 -7.12 10.80 -13.87
CA ILE A 199 -8.27 10.40 -13.05
C ILE A 199 -9.23 9.60 -13.92
N ASP A 200 -9.40 8.33 -13.60
CA ASP A 200 -10.32 7.42 -14.27
C ASP A 200 -11.32 6.80 -13.27
N VAL A 201 -12.26 7.62 -12.82
CA VAL A 201 -13.37 7.16 -11.97
C VAL A 201 -14.30 6.21 -12.72
N ARG A 202 -14.38 6.34 -14.07
CA ARG A 202 -15.25 5.51 -14.91
C ARG A 202 -14.86 4.05 -14.86
N ALA A 203 -13.58 3.73 -15.02
CA ALA A 203 -13.10 2.36 -14.97
C ALA A 203 -13.45 1.69 -13.62
N ALA A 204 -13.17 2.37 -12.50
CA ALA A 204 -13.47 1.84 -11.17
C ALA A 204 -14.97 1.64 -10.93
N CYS A 205 -15.81 2.62 -11.30
CA CYS A 205 -17.26 2.54 -11.10
C CYS A 205 -17.92 1.51 -12.01
N THR A 206 -17.44 1.34 -13.25
CA THR A 206 -17.94 0.32 -14.17
C THR A 206 -17.58 -1.08 -13.67
N GLU A 207 -16.31 -1.31 -13.25
CA GLU A 207 -15.86 -2.58 -12.70
C GLU A 207 -16.63 -2.94 -11.42
N PHE A 208 -16.87 -1.95 -10.54
CA PHE A 208 -17.71 -2.11 -9.36
C PHE A 208 -19.11 -2.58 -9.73
N ALA A 209 -19.79 -1.85 -10.63
CA ALA A 209 -21.16 -2.16 -11.05
C ALA A 209 -21.24 -3.53 -11.71
N GLU A 210 -20.31 -3.85 -12.61
CA GLU A 210 -20.22 -5.16 -13.25
C GLU A 210 -20.04 -6.30 -12.22
N THR A 211 -19.14 -6.11 -11.25
CA THR A 211 -18.85 -7.13 -10.24
C THR A 211 -20.05 -7.40 -9.35
N VAL A 212 -20.76 -6.37 -8.88
CA VAL A 212 -21.93 -6.59 -8.02
C VAL A 212 -23.11 -7.19 -8.78
N ILE A 213 -23.34 -6.82 -10.05
CA ILE A 213 -24.38 -7.41 -10.90
C ILE A 213 -24.04 -8.87 -11.19
N ASN A 214 -22.81 -9.19 -11.55
CA ASN A 214 -22.36 -10.57 -11.80
C ASN A 214 -22.34 -11.44 -10.53
N SER A 215 -22.52 -10.85 -9.36
CA SER A 215 -22.62 -11.55 -8.08
C SER A 215 -24.06 -11.82 -7.63
N LEU A 216 -25.08 -11.42 -8.40
CA LEU A 216 -26.48 -11.78 -8.17
C LEU A 216 -26.74 -13.24 -8.52
N GLY A 217 -27.76 -13.83 -7.91
CA GLY A 217 -28.15 -15.21 -8.11
C GLY A 217 -27.07 -16.23 -7.73
N PRO A 218 -26.33 -16.05 -6.62
CA PRO A 218 -25.24 -16.93 -6.28
C PRO A 218 -25.75 -18.32 -5.93
N ARG A 219 -25.04 -19.37 -6.38
CA ARG A 219 -25.43 -20.76 -6.17
C ARG A 219 -24.48 -21.45 -5.21
N LYS A 220 -25.02 -22.34 -4.40
CA LYS A 220 -24.23 -23.27 -3.59
C LYS A 220 -23.44 -24.21 -4.49
N ILE A 221 -22.28 -24.60 -4.03
CA ILE A 221 -21.42 -25.57 -4.71
C ILE A 221 -20.95 -26.61 -3.71
N GLU A 222 -20.62 -27.81 -4.20
CA GLU A 222 -19.97 -28.83 -3.39
C GLU A 222 -18.54 -28.44 -3.10
N SER A 223 -18.02 -28.88 -1.96
CA SER A 223 -16.60 -28.74 -1.63
C SER A 223 -15.72 -29.45 -2.64
N PHE A 224 -14.62 -28.83 -3.02
CA PHE A 224 -13.68 -29.43 -3.97
C PHE A 224 -12.25 -28.86 -3.77
N LYS A 225 -11.28 -29.56 -4.34
CA LYS A 225 -9.92 -29.06 -4.51
C LYS A 225 -9.70 -28.70 -5.98
N GLY A 226 -9.20 -27.49 -6.24
CA GLY A 226 -9.03 -26.98 -7.60
C GLY A 226 -8.15 -25.74 -7.68
N GLU A 227 -8.36 -24.95 -8.73
CA GLU A 227 -7.57 -23.77 -9.00
C GLU A 227 -8.22 -22.51 -8.41
N MET A 228 -7.38 -21.63 -7.88
CA MET A 228 -7.77 -20.31 -7.38
C MET A 228 -7.22 -19.26 -8.34
N LEU A 229 -8.08 -18.44 -8.92
CA LEU A 229 -7.70 -17.30 -9.74
C LEU A 229 -8.04 -16.03 -8.96
N LEU A 230 -7.00 -15.33 -8.46
CA LEU A 230 -7.17 -14.08 -7.74
C LEU A 230 -7.19 -12.90 -8.71
N THR A 231 -8.15 -12.00 -8.54
CA THR A 231 -8.04 -10.66 -9.10
C THR A 231 -6.90 -9.90 -8.44
N PRO A 232 -6.40 -8.79 -9.01
CA PRO A 232 -5.40 -7.96 -8.34
C PRO A 232 -5.82 -7.49 -6.94
N ALA A 233 -7.10 -7.19 -6.71
CA ALA A 233 -7.61 -6.80 -5.39
C ALA A 233 -7.52 -7.95 -4.39
N ALA A 234 -7.98 -9.16 -4.76
CA ALA A 234 -7.85 -10.34 -3.91
C ALA A 234 -6.40 -10.74 -3.67
N ALA A 235 -5.51 -10.57 -4.67
CA ALA A 235 -4.08 -10.82 -4.53
C ALA A 235 -3.43 -9.83 -3.54
N LYS A 236 -3.83 -8.55 -3.55
CA LYS A 236 -3.42 -7.57 -2.54
C LYS A 236 -3.84 -8.00 -1.15
N GLU A 237 -5.14 -8.34 -0.97
CA GLU A 237 -5.71 -8.74 0.33
C GLU A 237 -5.08 -10.02 0.91
N MET A 238 -4.71 -10.98 0.07
CA MET A 238 -4.24 -12.30 0.52
C MET A 238 -2.73 -12.47 0.53
N MET A 239 -2.00 -11.86 -0.41
CA MET A 239 -0.60 -12.20 -0.66
C MET A 239 0.37 -11.08 -0.27
N GLU A 240 0.01 -9.81 -0.49
CA GLU A 240 0.94 -8.70 -0.38
C GLU A 240 1.46 -8.49 1.05
N GLU A 241 0.58 -8.49 2.05
CA GLU A 241 0.98 -8.28 3.44
C GLU A 241 1.95 -9.37 3.94
N VAL A 242 1.69 -10.63 3.56
CA VAL A 242 2.53 -11.78 3.94
C VAL A 242 3.93 -11.68 3.31
N ILE A 243 3.99 -11.31 2.02
CA ILE A 243 5.27 -11.13 1.33
C ILE A 243 5.99 -9.92 1.91
N SER A 244 5.32 -8.78 2.09
CA SER A 244 5.88 -7.53 2.62
C SER A 244 6.43 -7.72 4.04
N HIS A 245 5.71 -8.45 4.91
CA HIS A 245 6.21 -8.83 6.23
C HIS A 245 7.45 -9.72 6.12
N SER A 246 7.44 -10.70 5.22
CA SER A 246 8.53 -11.67 5.08
C SER A 246 9.83 -11.08 4.53
N ILE A 247 9.76 -9.98 3.77
CA ILE A 247 10.92 -9.27 3.22
C ILE A 247 11.39 -8.09 4.08
N ASN A 248 10.68 -7.79 5.16
CA ASN A 248 11.01 -6.72 6.10
C ASN A 248 12.14 -7.14 7.04
N SER A 249 13.26 -6.42 7.03
CA SER A 249 14.43 -6.72 7.84
C SER A 249 14.18 -6.67 9.35
N ASP A 250 13.26 -5.82 9.82
CA ASP A 250 12.89 -5.77 11.24
C ASP A 250 12.18 -7.07 11.66
N ALA A 251 11.28 -7.60 10.82
CA ALA A 251 10.64 -8.90 11.03
C ALA A 251 11.67 -10.05 11.00
N VAL A 252 12.66 -9.99 10.11
CA VAL A 252 13.76 -10.95 10.05
C VAL A 252 14.58 -10.93 11.36
N GLN A 253 14.97 -9.74 11.82
CA GLN A 253 15.74 -9.56 13.06
C GLN A 253 14.97 -9.97 14.32
N LYS A 254 13.64 -9.84 14.30
CA LYS A 254 12.72 -10.31 15.36
C LYS A 254 12.37 -11.80 15.24
N LYS A 255 12.88 -12.51 14.22
CA LYS A 255 12.61 -13.93 13.93
C LYS A 255 11.12 -14.21 13.64
N SER A 256 10.38 -13.25 13.14
CA SER A 256 8.98 -13.38 12.71
C SER A 256 8.80 -13.46 11.19
N SER A 257 9.89 -13.36 10.42
CA SER A 257 9.86 -13.52 8.95
C SER A 257 10.01 -14.98 8.55
N HIS A 258 9.08 -15.47 7.73
CA HIS A 258 9.20 -16.80 7.13
C HIS A 258 10.40 -16.91 6.16
N PHE A 259 10.87 -15.80 5.60
CA PHE A 259 12.01 -15.76 4.67
C PHE A 259 13.36 -15.56 5.37
N GLY A 260 13.38 -15.47 6.71
CA GLY A 260 14.62 -15.35 7.48
C GLY A 260 15.65 -16.42 7.10
N GLY A 261 16.89 -15.99 6.76
CA GLY A 261 17.99 -16.88 6.35
C GLY A 261 17.85 -17.52 4.95
N LYS A 262 16.88 -17.09 4.13
CA LYS A 262 16.61 -17.70 2.81
C LYS A 262 17.11 -16.85 1.62
N ILE A 263 17.95 -15.82 1.82
CA ILE A 263 18.55 -15.09 0.69
C ILE A 263 19.30 -16.08 -0.23
N GLY A 264 19.08 -15.95 -1.53
CA GLY A 264 19.62 -16.85 -2.58
C GLY A 264 18.88 -18.17 -2.73
N ARG A 265 17.88 -18.44 -1.91
CA ARG A 265 17.06 -19.66 -1.99
C ARG A 265 15.74 -19.41 -2.70
N LYS A 266 15.20 -20.45 -3.31
CA LYS A 266 13.85 -20.47 -3.90
C LYS A 266 12.82 -20.44 -2.77
N VAL A 267 11.94 -19.45 -2.79
CA VAL A 267 10.88 -19.22 -1.78
C VAL A 267 9.48 -19.21 -2.35
N THR A 268 9.36 -19.22 -3.69
CA THR A 268 8.09 -19.27 -4.43
C THR A 268 8.25 -19.97 -5.76
N SER A 269 7.18 -20.06 -6.57
CA SER A 269 7.22 -20.48 -7.98
C SER A 269 8.17 -19.59 -8.79
N ASP A 270 8.79 -20.17 -9.85
CA ASP A 270 9.67 -19.44 -10.79
C ASP A 270 8.96 -18.32 -11.56
N LEU A 271 7.64 -18.34 -11.59
CA LEU A 271 6.84 -17.27 -12.22
C LEU A 271 6.88 -15.96 -11.44
N LEU A 272 7.05 -16.04 -10.10
CA LEU A 272 6.95 -14.85 -9.27
C LEU A 272 8.20 -13.99 -9.31
N ASN A 273 8.01 -12.73 -9.70
CA ASN A 273 9.00 -11.67 -9.60
C ASN A 273 8.38 -10.49 -8.86
N VAL A 274 9.01 -10.08 -7.76
CA VAL A 274 8.54 -8.97 -6.91
C VAL A 274 9.61 -7.91 -6.83
N ASP A 275 9.23 -6.70 -7.16
CA ASP A 275 10.03 -5.49 -6.95
C ASP A 275 9.35 -4.61 -5.89
N ASP A 276 10.14 -3.93 -5.08
CA ASP A 276 9.75 -2.74 -4.34
C ASP A 276 10.32 -1.53 -5.10
N ASP A 277 9.47 -0.71 -5.71
CA ASP A 277 9.90 0.32 -6.65
C ASP A 277 9.26 1.69 -6.39
N ALA A 278 9.85 2.45 -5.47
CA ALA A 278 9.44 3.83 -5.20
C ALA A 278 9.68 4.79 -6.38
N THR A 279 10.39 4.36 -7.42
CA THR A 279 10.64 5.20 -8.60
C THR A 279 9.59 5.01 -9.71
N ASN A 280 8.71 4.04 -9.55
CA ASN A 280 7.58 3.81 -10.45
C ASN A 280 6.44 4.79 -10.14
N VAL A 281 6.30 5.83 -10.96
CA VAL A 281 5.30 6.91 -10.78
C VAL A 281 3.86 6.51 -11.10
N GLU A 282 3.61 5.28 -11.53
CA GLU A 282 2.26 4.76 -11.67
C GLU A 282 1.62 4.48 -10.30
N GLY A 283 2.41 4.06 -9.31
CA GLY A 283 1.95 3.80 -7.95
C GLY A 283 2.06 5.02 -7.04
N LEU A 284 1.11 5.18 -6.15
CA LEU A 284 1.04 6.34 -5.23
C LEU A 284 2.11 6.33 -4.13
N GLY A 285 2.84 5.23 -3.94
CA GLY A 285 4.00 5.13 -3.06
C GLY A 285 5.29 5.69 -3.68
N ALA A 286 5.21 6.34 -4.86
CA ALA A 286 6.37 6.91 -5.52
C ALA A 286 6.91 8.14 -4.79
N SER A 287 8.22 8.18 -4.55
CA SER A 287 8.93 9.31 -3.95
C SER A 287 10.43 9.26 -4.24
N SER A 288 11.13 10.37 -4.02
CA SER A 288 12.55 10.51 -4.34
C SER A 288 13.48 9.94 -3.27
N PHE A 289 13.02 9.89 -2.02
CA PHE A 289 13.80 9.48 -0.85
C PHE A 289 12.88 8.97 0.26
N ASP A 290 13.41 8.09 1.08
CA ASP A 290 12.71 7.49 2.21
C ASP A 290 12.58 8.46 3.41
N ARG A 291 11.92 8.01 4.47
CA ARG A 291 11.67 8.76 5.70
C ARG A 291 12.95 9.24 6.40
N GLU A 292 14.11 8.69 6.08
CA GLU A 292 15.43 9.08 6.62
C GLU A 292 16.28 9.89 5.61
N GLY A 293 15.76 10.12 4.38
CA GLY A 293 16.44 10.84 3.32
C GLY A 293 17.45 9.99 2.53
N VAL A 294 17.36 8.69 2.64
CA VAL A 294 18.07 7.76 1.76
C VAL A 294 17.38 7.75 0.39
N PRO A 295 18.13 7.92 -0.73
CA PRO A 295 17.53 7.93 -2.06
C PRO A 295 16.80 6.62 -2.36
N HIS A 296 15.60 6.73 -2.88
CA HIS A 296 14.85 5.59 -3.38
C HIS A 296 15.44 5.05 -4.69
N HIS A 297 15.26 3.76 -4.87
CA HIS A 297 15.57 3.03 -6.09
C HIS A 297 14.69 1.78 -6.18
N ARG A 298 14.65 1.17 -7.35
CA ARG A 298 13.99 -0.13 -7.51
C ARG A 298 14.79 -1.22 -6.79
N ASN A 299 14.16 -1.90 -5.86
CA ASN A 299 14.67 -3.07 -5.18
C ASN A 299 14.08 -4.33 -5.82
N ASN A 300 14.89 -5.12 -6.51
CA ASN A 300 14.50 -6.47 -6.94
C ASN A 300 14.55 -7.39 -5.71
N VAL A 301 13.38 -7.78 -5.20
CA VAL A 301 13.24 -8.54 -3.94
C VAL A 301 13.17 -10.03 -4.19
N ILE A 302 12.31 -10.45 -5.12
CA ILE A 302 12.18 -11.83 -5.57
C ILE A 302 12.35 -11.86 -7.08
N GLU A 303 13.22 -12.71 -7.58
CA GLU A 303 13.44 -12.90 -9.01
C GLU A 303 13.39 -14.38 -9.36
N LYS A 304 12.48 -14.73 -10.27
CA LYS A 304 12.23 -16.13 -10.66
C LYS A 304 12.08 -17.03 -9.42
N GLY A 305 11.27 -16.59 -8.45
CA GLY A 305 11.02 -17.31 -7.21
C GLY A 305 12.15 -17.31 -6.19
N VAL A 306 13.31 -16.73 -6.50
CA VAL A 306 14.48 -16.68 -5.61
C VAL A 306 14.52 -15.37 -4.84
N LEU A 307 14.61 -15.44 -3.52
CA LEU A 307 14.78 -14.27 -2.66
C LEU A 307 16.15 -13.64 -2.86
N LYS A 308 16.21 -12.35 -3.24
CA LYS A 308 17.44 -11.62 -3.54
C LYS A 308 17.91 -10.73 -2.39
N LYS A 309 16.99 -10.07 -1.69
CA LYS A 309 17.30 -9.16 -0.58
C LYS A 309 16.12 -8.97 0.35
N PHE A 310 16.40 -8.45 1.55
CA PHE A 310 15.42 -7.84 2.43
C PHE A 310 15.41 -6.32 2.25
N LEU A 311 14.36 -5.67 2.74
CA LEU A 311 14.23 -4.21 2.75
C LEU A 311 14.71 -3.66 4.10
N TYR A 312 15.49 -2.58 4.08
CA TYR A 312 16.17 -2.03 5.24
C TYR A 312 15.97 -0.51 5.36
N ASN A 313 15.81 -0.04 6.60
CA ASN A 313 16.10 1.34 6.98
C ASN A 313 17.55 1.45 7.51
N THR A 314 17.95 2.63 7.99
CA THR A 314 19.32 2.84 8.50
C THR A 314 19.63 1.99 9.73
N TYR A 315 18.69 1.87 10.67
CA TYR A 315 18.88 1.11 11.92
C TYR A 315 19.05 -0.40 11.65
N THR A 316 18.10 -1.00 10.93
CA THR A 316 18.15 -2.44 10.65
C THR A 316 19.32 -2.81 9.73
N ALA A 317 19.68 -1.94 8.80
CA ALA A 317 20.86 -2.10 7.95
C ALA A 317 22.17 -2.10 8.75
N LYS A 318 22.32 -1.15 9.68
CA LYS A 318 23.49 -1.09 10.56
C LYS A 318 23.60 -2.33 11.45
N LYS A 319 22.48 -2.86 11.91
CA LYS A 319 22.44 -4.07 12.76
C LYS A 319 22.91 -5.31 12.01
N ASP A 320 22.60 -5.43 10.73
CA ASP A 320 23.02 -6.55 9.88
C ASP A 320 24.34 -6.27 9.11
N GLY A 321 24.97 -5.10 9.28
CA GLY A 321 26.22 -4.73 8.61
C GLY A 321 26.07 -4.50 7.10
N VAL A 322 24.87 -4.12 6.63
CA VAL A 322 24.56 -3.86 5.23
C VAL A 322 24.20 -2.38 5.00
N ARG A 323 23.93 -2.00 3.76
CA ARG A 323 23.43 -0.64 3.45
C ARG A 323 21.89 -0.61 3.50
N SER A 324 21.32 0.55 3.91
CA SER A 324 19.89 0.80 3.76
C SER A 324 19.47 0.65 2.30
N THR A 325 18.29 0.07 2.09
CA THR A 325 17.67 -0.06 0.76
C THR A 325 16.75 1.12 0.42
N GLY A 326 16.73 2.15 1.26
CA GLY A 326 15.82 3.28 1.07
C GLY A 326 14.38 2.92 1.41
N ASN A 327 14.16 2.13 2.45
CA ASN A 327 12.83 1.68 2.85
C ASN A 327 12.45 2.12 4.27
N ALA A 328 13.06 3.20 4.77
CA ALA A 328 12.57 3.83 5.96
C ALA A 328 11.18 4.45 5.71
N SER A 329 10.23 4.07 6.53
CA SER A 329 8.84 4.50 6.44
C SER A 329 8.37 5.12 7.75
N GLY A 330 7.23 5.78 7.72
CA GLY A 330 6.58 6.39 8.88
C GLY A 330 6.27 7.87 8.67
N SER A 331 5.37 8.36 9.52
CA SER A 331 4.97 9.76 9.51
C SER A 331 5.93 10.64 10.33
N THR A 332 5.61 11.90 10.44
CA THR A 332 6.28 12.84 11.36
C THR A 332 5.94 12.56 12.83
N SER A 333 5.00 11.67 13.14
CA SER A 333 4.56 11.35 14.51
C SER A 333 5.19 10.08 15.09
N SER A 334 6.02 9.37 14.34
CA SER A 334 6.67 8.12 14.76
C SER A 334 8.15 8.06 14.35
N PRO A 335 8.98 7.31 15.09
CA PRO A 335 10.30 6.93 14.61
C PRO A 335 10.21 6.15 13.29
N PRO A 336 11.27 6.16 12.45
CA PRO A 336 11.28 5.40 11.20
C PRO A 336 11.15 3.89 11.44
N SER A 337 10.28 3.25 10.68
CA SER A 337 10.12 1.79 10.56
C SER A 337 10.62 1.31 9.19
N VAL A 338 10.48 0.04 8.87
CA VAL A 338 10.75 -0.52 7.53
C VAL A 338 9.42 -0.86 6.87
N SER A 339 9.22 -0.46 5.62
CA SER A 339 8.04 -0.84 4.82
C SER A 339 8.37 -0.90 3.33
N THR A 340 7.54 -1.58 2.57
CA THR A 340 7.49 -1.48 1.11
C THR A 340 7.06 -0.06 0.70
N THR A 341 7.36 0.31 -0.53
CA THR A 341 6.92 1.54 -1.20
C THR A 341 5.85 1.22 -2.24
N ASN A 342 6.19 1.08 -3.52
CA ASN A 342 5.30 0.47 -4.47
C ASN A 342 5.61 -1.03 -4.57
N PHE A 343 4.65 -1.86 -4.16
CA PHE A 343 4.74 -3.31 -4.28
C PHE A 343 4.34 -3.75 -5.68
N VAL A 344 5.30 -4.25 -6.45
CA VAL A 344 5.12 -4.57 -7.87
C VAL A 344 5.35 -6.05 -8.13
N VAL A 345 4.31 -6.75 -8.55
CA VAL A 345 4.44 -8.08 -9.15
C VAL A 345 4.53 -7.92 -10.66
N ARG A 346 5.63 -8.39 -11.26
CA ARG A 346 5.79 -8.32 -12.72
C ARG A 346 4.74 -9.18 -13.42
N PRO A 347 4.05 -8.66 -14.45
CA PRO A 347 3.02 -9.39 -15.17
C PRO A 347 3.60 -10.57 -15.93
N GLY A 348 2.76 -11.57 -16.20
CA GLY A 348 3.04 -12.68 -17.10
C GLY A 348 2.86 -12.31 -18.57
N ARG A 349 2.86 -13.32 -19.43
CA ARG A 349 2.61 -13.17 -20.87
C ARG A 349 1.16 -13.46 -21.28
N PRO A 350 0.47 -14.50 -20.71
CA PRO A 350 -0.88 -14.85 -21.12
C PRO A 350 -1.88 -13.75 -20.75
N SER A 351 -2.95 -13.62 -21.53
CA SER A 351 -4.08 -12.77 -21.17
C SER A 351 -4.88 -13.40 -20.03
N LEU A 352 -5.75 -12.61 -19.37
CA LEU A 352 -6.68 -13.13 -18.37
C LEU A 352 -7.58 -14.24 -18.96
N ASP A 353 -8.09 -14.04 -20.17
CA ASP A 353 -8.92 -15.06 -20.85
C ASP A 353 -8.14 -16.35 -21.09
N ALA A 354 -6.86 -16.24 -21.45
CA ALA A 354 -6.00 -17.41 -21.62
C ALA A 354 -5.81 -18.16 -20.28
N LEU A 355 -5.61 -17.42 -19.17
CA LEU A 355 -5.52 -18.03 -17.84
C LEU A 355 -6.81 -18.73 -17.45
N ILE A 356 -7.98 -18.12 -17.73
CA ILE A 356 -9.30 -18.70 -17.45
C ILE A 356 -9.51 -19.98 -18.29
N SER A 357 -9.16 -19.94 -19.58
CA SER A 357 -9.37 -21.06 -20.51
C SER A 357 -8.62 -22.34 -20.11
N GLU A 358 -7.54 -22.22 -19.37
CA GLU A 358 -6.76 -23.38 -18.87
C GLU A 358 -7.31 -23.98 -17.57
N VAL A 359 -8.23 -23.31 -16.87
CA VAL A 359 -8.80 -23.78 -15.59
C VAL A 359 -9.78 -24.91 -15.83
N LYS A 360 -9.51 -26.11 -15.32
CA LYS A 360 -10.45 -27.25 -15.39
C LYS A 360 -11.61 -27.08 -14.42
N LYS A 361 -11.33 -26.81 -13.15
CA LYS A 361 -12.29 -26.49 -12.11
C LYS A 361 -11.64 -25.57 -11.08
N GLY A 362 -12.22 -24.40 -10.87
CA GLY A 362 -11.64 -23.40 -9.97
C GLY A 362 -12.63 -22.33 -9.60
N ILE A 363 -12.19 -21.38 -8.80
CA ILE A 363 -12.94 -20.16 -8.45
C ILE A 363 -12.11 -18.95 -8.76
N MET A 364 -12.67 -18.01 -9.51
CA MET A 364 -12.16 -16.66 -9.61
C MET A 364 -12.66 -15.87 -8.40
N ILE A 365 -11.73 -15.29 -7.63
CA ILE A 365 -12.02 -14.56 -6.40
C ILE A 365 -11.83 -13.07 -6.66
N SER A 366 -12.91 -12.29 -6.58
CA SER A 366 -12.82 -10.83 -6.74
C SER A 366 -12.25 -10.18 -5.49
N ARG A 367 -12.65 -10.66 -4.29
CA ARG A 367 -12.19 -10.19 -3.00
C ARG A 367 -12.17 -11.31 -1.96
N PHE A 368 -11.37 -11.15 -0.93
CA PHE A 368 -11.26 -12.05 0.20
C PHE A 368 -11.74 -11.36 1.48
N SER A 369 -12.59 -12.03 2.24
CA SER A 369 -13.04 -11.55 3.55
C SER A 369 -12.72 -12.59 4.62
N GLY A 370 -11.61 -12.37 5.32
CA GLY A 370 -11.11 -13.32 6.29
C GLY A 370 -9.87 -12.81 7.01
N ASN A 371 -9.19 -13.73 7.64
CA ASN A 371 -7.92 -13.48 8.31
C ASN A 371 -6.76 -14.05 7.51
N VAL A 372 -5.70 -13.27 7.38
CA VAL A 372 -4.41 -13.70 6.82
C VAL A 372 -3.34 -13.38 7.86
N ASN A 373 -2.61 -14.37 8.31
CA ASN A 373 -1.55 -14.18 9.29
C ASN A 373 -0.21 -13.91 8.56
N PRO A 374 0.36 -12.69 8.66
CA PRO A 374 1.56 -12.35 7.91
C PRO A 374 2.83 -13.08 8.39
N VAL A 375 2.81 -13.65 9.59
CA VAL A 375 3.98 -14.33 10.18
C VAL A 375 4.08 -15.78 9.71
N ASN A 376 3.00 -16.57 9.83
CA ASN A 376 2.97 -17.99 9.47
C ASN A 376 2.35 -18.27 8.10
N GLY A 377 1.69 -17.28 7.49
CA GLY A 377 1.06 -17.37 6.17
C GLY A 377 -0.31 -18.04 6.16
N ASP A 378 -0.86 -18.45 7.28
CA ASP A 378 -2.16 -19.11 7.31
C ASP A 378 -3.27 -18.12 6.97
N PHE A 379 -4.20 -18.55 6.12
CA PHE A 379 -5.39 -17.80 5.77
C PHE A 379 -6.65 -18.64 5.89
N SER A 380 -7.73 -17.99 6.29
CA SER A 380 -9.06 -18.57 6.31
C SER A 380 -10.11 -17.47 6.19
N GLY A 381 -11.06 -17.65 5.28
CA GLY A 381 -12.11 -16.68 5.07
C GLY A 381 -13.10 -17.05 3.99
N VAL A 382 -13.97 -16.11 3.67
CA VAL A 382 -15.05 -16.25 2.70
C VAL A 382 -14.66 -15.57 1.39
N VAL A 383 -14.92 -16.27 0.30
CA VAL A 383 -14.80 -15.75 -1.06
C VAL A 383 -15.91 -14.72 -1.29
N LYS A 384 -15.53 -13.50 -1.70
CA LYS A 384 -16.44 -12.42 -2.07
C LYS A 384 -16.37 -12.17 -3.57
N GLY A 385 -17.52 -11.97 -4.21
CA GLY A 385 -17.59 -11.83 -5.68
C GLY A 385 -17.04 -13.04 -6.42
N GLY A 386 -17.08 -14.24 -5.80
CA GLY A 386 -16.53 -15.45 -6.37
C GLY A 386 -17.33 -15.98 -7.54
N ARG A 387 -16.67 -16.43 -8.61
CA ARG A 387 -17.29 -17.06 -9.78
C ARG A 387 -16.67 -18.42 -10.05
N LEU A 388 -17.52 -19.45 -10.19
CA LEU A 388 -17.08 -20.79 -10.55
C LEU A 388 -16.52 -20.79 -11.98
N ILE A 389 -15.35 -21.39 -12.17
CA ILE A 389 -14.79 -21.68 -13.49
C ILE A 389 -14.83 -23.19 -13.69
N LYS A 390 -15.36 -23.63 -14.83
CA LYS A 390 -15.38 -25.05 -15.22
C LYS A 390 -15.06 -25.17 -16.71
N ASN A 391 -14.07 -26.00 -17.01
CA ASN A 391 -13.60 -26.27 -18.38
C ASN A 391 -13.31 -24.97 -19.16
N GLY A 392 -12.54 -24.06 -18.55
CA GLY A 392 -12.12 -22.81 -19.18
C GLY A 392 -13.19 -21.74 -19.29
N THR A 393 -14.36 -21.90 -18.68
CA THR A 393 -15.48 -20.97 -18.81
C THR A 393 -16.01 -20.55 -17.44
N ILE A 394 -16.21 -19.25 -17.24
CA ILE A 394 -16.88 -18.69 -16.06
C ILE A 394 -18.36 -19.07 -16.11
N GLN A 395 -18.86 -19.66 -15.03
CA GLN A 395 -20.23 -20.18 -14.95
C GLN A 395 -21.17 -19.21 -14.23
N HIS A 396 -21.20 -19.24 -12.93
CA HIS A 396 -22.11 -18.47 -12.07
C HIS A 396 -21.40 -18.00 -10.80
N ALA A 397 -21.98 -17.01 -10.13
CA ALA A 397 -21.55 -16.60 -8.80
C ALA A 397 -21.72 -17.74 -7.77
N VAL A 398 -20.80 -17.84 -6.84
CA VAL A 398 -20.83 -18.85 -5.78
C VAL A 398 -21.31 -18.25 -4.46
N LYS A 399 -22.09 -19.04 -3.70
CA LYS A 399 -22.64 -18.63 -2.41
C LYS A 399 -21.86 -19.26 -1.26
N GLU A 400 -21.48 -18.44 -0.28
CA GLU A 400 -20.94 -18.90 1.02
C GLU A 400 -19.76 -19.87 0.92
N VAL A 401 -18.87 -19.67 -0.07
CA VAL A 401 -17.71 -20.53 -0.23
C VAL A 401 -16.59 -20.03 0.67
N MET A 402 -16.06 -20.94 1.46
CA MET A 402 -14.86 -20.70 2.26
C MET A 402 -13.61 -21.19 1.55
N VAL A 403 -12.52 -20.47 1.75
CA VAL A 403 -11.19 -20.88 1.32
C VAL A 403 -10.23 -20.75 2.51
N ALA A 404 -9.42 -21.78 2.70
CA ALA A 404 -8.40 -21.82 3.74
C ALA A 404 -7.12 -22.46 3.21
N GLY A 405 -5.99 -22.07 3.77
CA GLY A 405 -4.69 -22.60 3.38
C GLY A 405 -3.54 -21.79 3.96
N ASN A 406 -2.40 -21.90 3.27
CA ASN A 406 -1.19 -21.19 3.64
C ASN A 406 -0.63 -20.46 2.41
N VAL A 407 -0.34 -19.15 2.57
CA VAL A 407 0.16 -18.28 1.50
C VAL A 407 1.49 -18.78 0.94
N PHE A 408 2.42 -19.21 1.81
CA PHE A 408 3.73 -19.68 1.34
C PHE A 408 3.61 -20.96 0.50
N GLU A 409 2.73 -21.88 0.88
CA GLU A 409 2.43 -23.06 0.07
C GLU A 409 1.75 -22.67 -1.25
N ALA A 410 0.78 -21.74 -1.21
CA ALA A 410 0.12 -21.25 -2.40
C ALA A 410 1.12 -20.59 -3.37
N LEU A 411 2.06 -19.77 -2.86
CA LEU A 411 3.09 -19.14 -3.69
C LEU A 411 4.01 -20.15 -4.41
N HIS A 412 4.25 -21.32 -3.83
CA HIS A 412 4.96 -22.41 -4.52
C HIS A 412 4.10 -23.07 -5.61
N ARG A 413 2.77 -23.00 -5.50
CA ARG A 413 1.80 -23.56 -6.46
C ARG A 413 1.27 -22.52 -7.45
N LEU A 414 1.85 -21.31 -7.46
CA LEU A 414 1.54 -20.30 -8.47
C LEU A 414 1.89 -20.84 -9.85
N ASN A 415 0.89 -20.96 -10.73
CA ASN A 415 1.00 -21.56 -12.04
C ASN A 415 0.56 -20.64 -13.21
N GLY A 416 0.16 -19.39 -12.90
CA GLY A 416 -0.17 -18.40 -13.93
C GLY A 416 -0.18 -16.97 -13.41
N LEU A 417 0.33 -16.05 -14.23
CA LEU A 417 0.23 -14.60 -14.06
C LEU A 417 -0.28 -13.99 -15.35
N SER A 418 -1.27 -13.10 -15.26
CA SER A 418 -1.80 -12.41 -16.45
C SER A 418 -0.87 -11.31 -16.95
N ARG A 419 -1.04 -10.93 -18.23
CA ARG A 419 -0.47 -9.73 -18.80
C ARG A 419 -1.15 -8.47 -18.26
N GLU A 420 -2.47 -8.54 -18.08
CA GLU A 420 -3.27 -7.48 -17.49
C GLU A 420 -2.89 -7.30 -16.03
N ARG A 421 -2.77 -6.04 -15.63
CA ARG A 421 -2.43 -5.66 -14.26
C ARG A 421 -3.32 -4.49 -13.82
N LYS A 422 -3.49 -4.34 -12.53
CA LYS A 422 -4.21 -3.21 -11.93
C LYS A 422 -3.29 -2.47 -10.96
N ILE A 423 -3.44 -1.16 -10.95
CA ILE A 423 -2.79 -0.28 -9.97
C ILE A 423 -3.82 0.01 -8.88
N ILE A 424 -3.49 -0.36 -7.64
CA ILE A 424 -4.32 -0.16 -6.47
C ILE A 424 -3.48 0.60 -5.46
N TYR A 425 -3.49 1.93 -5.55
CA TYR A 425 -2.65 2.86 -4.79
C TYR A 425 -1.15 2.58 -5.00
N ASP A 426 -0.51 1.94 -4.04
CA ASP A 426 0.90 1.57 -4.02
C ASP A 426 1.19 0.13 -4.48
N SER A 427 0.18 -0.59 -4.95
CA SER A 427 0.30 -1.98 -5.40
C SER A 427 0.03 -2.09 -6.89
N ILE A 428 0.91 -2.78 -7.61
CA ILE A 428 0.79 -3.03 -9.05
C ILE A 428 0.80 -4.54 -9.27
N LEU A 429 -0.36 -5.12 -9.48
CA LEU A 429 -0.58 -6.56 -9.43
C LEU A 429 -1.28 -7.10 -10.67
N PRO A 430 -0.85 -8.26 -11.22
CA PRO A 430 -1.59 -9.01 -12.23
C PRO A 430 -2.67 -9.90 -11.58
N TYR A 431 -3.50 -10.55 -12.37
CA TYR A 431 -4.27 -11.71 -11.94
C TYR A 431 -3.32 -12.87 -11.68
N MET A 432 -3.58 -13.64 -10.62
CA MET A 432 -2.70 -14.69 -10.13
C MET A 432 -3.46 -16.01 -10.02
N ARG A 433 -2.97 -17.07 -10.72
CA ARG A 433 -3.59 -18.40 -10.69
C ARG A 433 -2.72 -19.36 -9.87
N PHE A 434 -3.39 -20.11 -8.99
CA PHE A 434 -2.78 -21.07 -8.08
C PHE A 434 -3.47 -22.42 -8.21
N ASP A 435 -2.71 -23.52 -8.17
CA ASP A 435 -3.24 -24.87 -8.18
C ASP A 435 -3.41 -25.46 -6.76
N GLY A 436 -4.27 -26.45 -6.65
CA GLY A 436 -4.36 -27.31 -5.47
C GLY A 436 -4.93 -26.63 -4.22
N ILE A 437 -5.83 -25.66 -4.37
CA ILE A 437 -6.51 -24.96 -3.29
C ILE A 437 -7.81 -25.67 -2.93
N SER A 438 -8.08 -25.76 -1.63
CA SER A 438 -9.32 -26.38 -1.11
C SER A 438 -10.40 -25.32 -0.92
N PHE A 439 -11.59 -25.59 -1.47
CA PHE A 439 -12.77 -24.77 -1.32
C PHE A 439 -13.84 -25.58 -0.58
N THR A 440 -14.39 -25.01 0.48
CA THR A 440 -15.51 -25.57 1.23
C THR A 440 -16.79 -24.89 0.78
N GLY A 441 -17.68 -25.66 0.14
CA GLY A 441 -19.00 -25.21 -0.26
C GLY A 441 -19.95 -25.14 0.94
N GLY A 442 -21.00 -24.31 0.81
CA GLY A 442 -22.05 -24.15 1.83
C GLY A 442 -23.38 -24.82 1.41
#